data_f63d27433d2de02c6fb973c6e4b075eb
#
_entry.id   f63d27433d2de02c6fb973c6e4b075eb
#
_cell.length_a   1.000
_cell.length_b   1.000
_cell.length_c   1.000
_cell.angle_alpha   90.00
_cell.angle_beta   90.00
_cell.angle_gamma   90.00
#
_symmetry.space_group_name_H-M   'P 1'
#
loop_
_entity.id
_entity.type
_entity.pdbx_description
1 polymer ?
#
loop_
_entity_poly.entity_id
_entity_poly.type
_entity_poly.pdbx_seq_one_letter_code
_entity_poly.pdbx_strand_id
1 'polypeptide(L)'
;MAESDTPAQSLEPAPPRVGVGPHPVPWPDDDRLDPELLAEGDRRNVGDEYRYWSMDAIRADLDQRRHPIHLAVENWEKDLNLGSIVRTANAFLVAEVHIVGEKRWNRRGAMVTDRYQHVRHHPSIAAFGEWCDASGL
;
A
#
# COMPACT_ATOMS: atom_id res chain seq x y z
N MET A 1 -42.48 11.48 44.80
CA MET A 1 -42.32 11.39 43.33
C MET A 1 -40.88 11.75 43.02
N ALA A 2 -40.07 10.79 42.72
CA ALA A 2 -38.69 11.03 42.30
C ALA A 2 -38.67 11.02 40.75
N GLU A 3 -38.46 12.19 40.15
CA GLU A 3 -38.18 12.30 38.75
C GLU A 3 -36.79 11.76 38.54
N SER A 4 -36.71 10.66 37.85
CA SER A 4 -35.45 10.10 37.37
C SER A 4 -35.00 10.90 36.16
N ASP A 5 -34.14 11.86 36.41
CA ASP A 5 -33.42 12.58 35.39
C ASP A 5 -32.34 11.65 34.80
N THR A 6 -32.67 10.99 33.69
CA THR A 6 -31.72 10.21 32.92
C THR A 6 -30.95 11.22 32.04
N PRO A 7 -29.64 11.40 32.25
CA PRO A 7 -28.88 12.28 31.38
C PRO A 7 -28.90 11.73 29.94
N ALA A 8 -29.36 12.56 29.04
CA ALA A 8 -29.27 12.28 27.61
C ALA A 8 -27.80 12.05 27.25
N GLN A 9 -27.44 10.81 26.96
CA GLN A 9 -26.14 10.48 26.38
C GLN A 9 -26.05 11.22 25.05
N SER A 10 -25.24 12.26 25.02
CA SER A 10 -24.81 12.89 23.77
C SER A 10 -24.10 11.84 22.94
N LEU A 11 -24.79 11.31 21.92
CA LEU A 11 -24.17 10.45 20.91
C LEU A 11 -23.17 11.31 20.17
N GLU A 12 -21.89 11.18 20.54
CA GLU A 12 -20.82 11.73 19.73
C GLU A 12 -20.95 11.17 18.31
N PRO A 13 -20.87 11.99 17.26
CA PRO A 13 -20.93 11.51 15.90
C PRO A 13 -19.79 10.52 15.68
N ALA A 14 -20.11 9.34 15.16
CA ALA A 14 -19.11 8.35 14.84
C ALA A 14 -18.01 8.97 13.94
N PRO A 15 -16.72 8.67 14.16
CA PRO A 15 -15.66 9.23 13.37
C PRO A 15 -15.89 8.94 11.88
N PRO A 16 -15.51 9.85 10.98
CA PRO A 16 -15.73 9.66 9.55
C PRO A 16 -15.06 8.37 9.10
N ARG A 17 -15.83 7.48 8.49
CA ARG A 17 -15.32 6.21 7.99
C ARG A 17 -14.44 6.47 6.78
N VAL A 18 -13.18 6.04 6.85
CA VAL A 18 -12.26 6.11 5.72
C VAL A 18 -12.73 5.17 4.62
N GLY A 19 -12.58 5.61 3.35
CA GLY A 19 -12.94 4.81 2.20
C GLY A 19 -14.42 4.92 1.81
N VAL A 20 -14.90 3.92 1.10
CA VAL A 20 -16.26 3.85 0.55
C VAL A 20 -16.99 2.60 1.04
N GLY A 21 -18.29 2.68 1.17
CA GLY A 21 -19.14 1.55 1.52
C GLY A 21 -19.36 0.56 0.37
N PRO A 22 -20.23 -0.45 0.56
CA PRO A 22 -20.60 -1.40 -0.49
C PRO A 22 -21.07 -0.69 -1.77
N HIS A 23 -20.69 -1.24 -2.91
CA HIS A 23 -21.12 -0.72 -4.21
C HIS A 23 -22.58 -1.08 -4.46
N PRO A 24 -23.43 -0.16 -4.95
CA PRO A 24 -24.80 -0.49 -5.29
C PRO A 24 -24.89 -1.52 -6.42
N VAL A 25 -25.92 -2.37 -6.36
CA VAL A 25 -26.21 -3.33 -7.42
C VAL A 25 -27.06 -2.69 -8.52
N PRO A 26 -26.96 -3.14 -9.79
CA PRO A 26 -26.02 -4.16 -10.29
C PRO A 26 -24.60 -3.67 -10.35
N TRP A 27 -23.63 -4.58 -10.09
CA TRP A 27 -22.21 -4.25 -10.17
C TRP A 27 -21.76 -4.08 -11.62
N PRO A 28 -20.78 -3.18 -11.90
CA PRO A 28 -20.19 -3.08 -13.23
C PRO A 28 -19.54 -4.39 -13.65
N ASP A 29 -19.62 -4.72 -14.93
CA ASP A 29 -18.89 -5.85 -15.53
C ASP A 29 -17.47 -5.38 -15.89
N ASP A 30 -16.58 -5.49 -14.92
CA ASP A 30 -15.19 -5.02 -15.03
C ASP A 30 -14.28 -5.98 -14.24
N ASP A 31 -13.38 -6.66 -14.97
CA ASP A 31 -12.47 -7.67 -14.41
C ASP A 31 -11.47 -7.11 -13.39
N ARG A 32 -11.28 -5.79 -13.36
CA ARG A 32 -10.41 -5.13 -12.38
C ARG A 32 -11.01 -5.10 -10.98
N LEU A 33 -12.32 -5.20 -10.87
CA LEU A 33 -13.05 -5.08 -9.60
C LEU A 33 -12.98 -6.37 -8.80
N ASP A 34 -12.84 -6.19 -7.49
CA ASP A 34 -12.85 -7.28 -6.51
C ASP A 34 -14.26 -7.45 -5.95
N PRO A 35 -14.90 -8.62 -6.14
CA PRO A 35 -16.25 -8.87 -5.65
C PRO A 35 -16.41 -8.70 -4.14
N GLU A 36 -15.40 -9.03 -3.35
CA GLU A 36 -15.43 -8.86 -1.90
C GLU A 36 -15.48 -7.37 -1.53
N LEU A 37 -14.67 -6.54 -2.19
CA LEU A 37 -14.69 -5.09 -1.99
C LEU A 37 -16.00 -4.45 -2.44
N LEU A 38 -16.59 -4.95 -3.53
CA LEU A 38 -17.90 -4.49 -3.99
C LEU A 38 -19.00 -4.82 -2.96
N ALA A 39 -18.93 -5.99 -2.36
CA ALA A 39 -19.92 -6.43 -1.37
C ALA A 39 -19.78 -5.75 -0.02
N GLU A 40 -18.57 -5.55 0.46
CA GLU A 40 -18.27 -5.10 1.83
C GLU A 40 -17.82 -3.65 1.93
N GLY A 41 -17.43 -3.06 0.81
CA GLY A 41 -16.83 -1.72 0.76
C GLY A 41 -15.30 -1.76 0.69
N ASP A 42 -14.72 -0.63 0.34
CA ASP A 42 -13.27 -0.47 0.21
C ASP A 42 -12.75 0.59 1.20
N ARG A 43 -12.05 0.12 2.22
CA ARG A 43 -11.47 0.95 3.30
C ARG A 43 -9.97 1.15 3.14
N ARG A 44 -9.39 0.66 2.04
CA ARG A 44 -7.95 0.76 1.79
C ARG A 44 -7.53 2.20 1.52
N ASN A 45 -6.27 2.49 1.82
CA ASN A 45 -5.66 3.78 1.48
C ASN A 45 -5.19 3.76 0.01
N VAL A 46 -6.12 3.92 -0.89
CA VAL A 46 -5.87 4.00 -2.34
C VAL A 46 -6.54 5.24 -2.93
N GLY A 47 -6.05 5.69 -4.07
CA GLY A 47 -6.69 6.76 -4.83
C GLY A 47 -8.12 6.40 -5.25
N ASP A 48 -8.97 7.40 -5.44
CA ASP A 48 -10.38 7.17 -5.76
C ASP A 48 -10.58 6.42 -7.10
N GLU A 49 -9.65 6.56 -8.04
CA GLU A 49 -9.64 5.83 -9.30
C GLU A 49 -9.49 4.32 -9.13
N TYR A 50 -8.93 3.86 -8.00
CA TYR A 50 -8.70 2.45 -7.69
C TYR A 50 -9.73 1.84 -6.75
N ARG A 51 -10.78 2.58 -6.41
CA ARG A 51 -11.83 2.05 -5.53
C ARG A 51 -12.43 0.77 -6.10
N TYR A 52 -12.54 -0.24 -5.25
CA TYR A 52 -13.01 -1.59 -5.55
C TYR A 52 -12.12 -2.42 -6.49
N TRP A 53 -11.00 -1.89 -6.98
CA TRP A 53 -10.08 -2.67 -7.81
C TRP A 53 -9.36 -3.74 -6.98
N SER A 54 -9.12 -4.90 -7.57
CA SER A 54 -8.25 -5.90 -6.97
C SER A 54 -6.83 -5.34 -6.83
N MET A 55 -6.08 -5.86 -5.86
CA MET A 55 -4.68 -5.46 -5.66
C MET A 55 -3.83 -5.72 -6.90
N ASP A 56 -4.04 -6.87 -7.55
CA ASP A 56 -3.30 -7.23 -8.76
C ASP A 56 -3.61 -6.26 -9.92
N ALA A 57 -4.86 -5.84 -10.07
CA ALA A 57 -5.24 -4.86 -11.08
C ALA A 57 -4.60 -3.49 -10.81
N ILE A 58 -4.54 -3.04 -9.57
CA ILE A 58 -3.86 -1.79 -9.19
C ILE A 58 -2.37 -1.88 -9.51
N ARG A 59 -1.71 -2.98 -9.13
CA ARG A 59 -0.27 -3.17 -9.42
C ARG A 59 0.00 -3.18 -10.93
N ALA A 60 -0.83 -3.86 -11.70
CA ALA A 60 -0.69 -3.92 -13.16
C ALA A 60 -0.81 -2.52 -13.79
N ASP A 61 -1.74 -1.69 -13.32
CA ASP A 61 -1.89 -0.31 -13.79
C ASP A 61 -0.69 0.55 -13.41
N LEU A 62 -0.24 0.47 -12.17
CA LEU A 62 0.96 1.19 -11.71
C LEU A 62 2.20 0.77 -12.50
N ASP A 63 2.35 -0.53 -12.80
CA ASP A 63 3.49 -1.07 -13.52
C ASP A 63 3.62 -0.51 -14.95
N GLN A 64 2.51 -0.15 -15.57
CA GLN A 64 2.51 0.50 -16.89
C GLN A 64 3.00 1.95 -16.84
N ARG A 65 2.99 2.58 -15.66
CA ARG A 65 3.35 3.98 -15.46
C ARG A 65 4.67 4.19 -14.73
N ARG A 66 5.34 3.11 -14.30
CA ARG A 66 6.59 3.21 -13.56
C ARG A 66 7.71 3.79 -14.40
N HIS A 67 8.51 4.61 -13.75
CA HIS A 67 9.74 5.14 -14.33
C HIS A 67 10.87 4.10 -14.24
N PRO A 68 11.80 4.05 -15.19
CA PRO A 68 12.92 3.10 -15.18
C PRO A 68 14.02 3.52 -14.19
N ILE A 69 13.63 3.81 -12.97
CA ILE A 69 14.51 4.20 -11.86
C ILE A 69 14.47 3.09 -10.82
N HIS A 70 15.64 2.63 -10.42
CA HIS A 70 15.81 1.71 -9.32
C HIS A 70 16.43 2.42 -8.12
N LEU A 71 15.93 2.13 -6.94
CA LEU A 71 16.43 2.69 -5.69
C LEU A 71 17.00 1.56 -4.83
N ALA A 72 18.24 1.69 -4.40
CA ALA A 72 18.88 0.72 -3.52
C ALA A 72 19.17 1.33 -2.14
N VAL A 73 18.87 0.59 -1.09
CA VAL A 73 19.05 1.01 0.30
C VAL A 73 19.73 -0.11 1.07
N GLU A 74 20.77 0.22 1.82
CA GLU A 74 21.39 -0.72 2.77
C GLU A 74 20.55 -0.85 4.04
N ASN A 75 20.38 -2.08 4.51
CA ASN A 75 19.62 -2.40 5.71
C ASN A 75 20.46 -3.25 6.68
N TRP A 76 21.34 -2.61 7.43
CA TRP A 76 22.18 -3.25 8.43
C TRP A 76 21.75 -2.95 9.87
N GLU A 77 21.01 -1.88 10.11
CA GLU A 77 20.67 -1.36 11.43
C GLU A 77 19.17 -1.38 11.76
N LYS A 78 18.35 -2.10 11.04
CA LYS A 78 16.88 -2.15 11.23
C LYS A 78 16.22 -0.77 11.35
N ASP A 79 16.61 0.13 10.49
CA ASP A 79 16.13 1.51 10.51
C ASP A 79 14.63 1.60 10.18
N LEU A 80 13.92 2.46 10.92
CA LEU A 80 12.52 2.80 10.68
C LEU A 80 12.31 3.58 9.38
N ASN A 81 13.36 4.20 8.85
CA ASN A 81 13.31 5.02 7.64
C ASN A 81 13.07 4.23 6.35
N LEU A 82 13.35 2.93 6.37
CA LEU A 82 13.14 2.08 5.19
C LEU A 82 11.69 2.12 4.71
N GLY A 83 10.74 2.05 5.63
CA GLY A 83 9.32 2.16 5.32
C GLY A 83 8.97 3.49 4.65
N SER A 84 9.51 4.59 5.14
CA SER A 84 9.32 5.92 4.53
C SER A 84 9.92 6.02 3.14
N ILE A 85 11.08 5.39 2.91
CA ILE A 85 11.72 5.33 1.61
C ILE A 85 10.85 4.56 0.61
N VAL A 86 10.33 3.38 1.00
CA VAL A 86 9.43 2.58 0.15
C VAL A 86 8.15 3.37 -0.18
N ARG A 87 7.58 4.05 0.80
CA ARG A 87 6.41 4.92 0.59
C ARG A 87 6.69 6.03 -0.42
N THR A 88 7.81 6.72 -0.29
CA THR A 88 8.23 7.78 -1.21
C THR A 88 8.50 7.21 -2.61
N ALA A 89 9.19 6.09 -2.70
CA ALA A 89 9.45 5.39 -3.96
C ALA A 89 8.14 5.03 -4.68
N ASN A 90 7.15 4.55 -3.95
CA ASN A 90 5.83 4.25 -4.51
C ASN A 90 5.14 5.51 -5.04
N ALA A 91 5.22 6.63 -4.33
CA ALA A 91 4.64 7.90 -4.76
C ALA A 91 5.26 8.43 -6.06
N PHE A 92 6.56 8.19 -6.27
CA PHE A 92 7.28 8.57 -7.47
C PHE A 92 7.29 7.49 -8.56
N LEU A 93 6.59 6.38 -8.36
CA LEU A 93 6.48 5.28 -9.33
C LEU A 93 7.86 4.78 -9.81
N VAL A 94 8.79 4.54 -8.89
CA VAL A 94 10.05 3.90 -9.23
C VAL A 94 9.81 2.44 -9.65
N ALA A 95 10.65 1.91 -10.52
CA ALA A 95 10.50 0.55 -11.02
C ALA A 95 10.59 -0.48 -9.90
N GLU A 96 11.61 -0.39 -9.07
CA GLU A 96 11.84 -1.33 -7.96
C GLU A 96 12.71 -0.71 -6.88
N VAL A 97 12.45 -1.08 -5.63
CA VAL A 97 13.29 -0.76 -4.47
C VAL A 97 14.09 -2.00 -4.10
N HIS A 98 15.39 -1.85 -3.94
CA HIS A 98 16.31 -2.91 -3.56
C HIS A 98 16.77 -2.71 -2.13
N ILE A 99 16.55 -3.72 -1.30
CA ILE A 99 17.01 -3.72 0.09
C ILE A 99 18.23 -4.63 0.17
N VAL A 100 19.37 -4.05 0.49
CA VAL A 100 20.65 -4.75 0.57
C VAL A 100 21.03 -4.96 2.03
N GLY A 101 21.24 -6.21 2.41
CA GLY A 101 21.62 -6.59 3.77
C GLY A 101 20.61 -7.50 4.44
N GLU A 102 20.11 -7.12 5.59
CA GLU A 102 19.10 -7.89 6.31
C GLU A 102 17.76 -7.89 5.56
N LYS A 103 17.13 -9.07 5.49
CA LYS A 103 15.85 -9.24 4.80
C LYS A 103 14.67 -8.60 5.57
N ARG A 104 14.73 -8.65 6.89
CA ARG A 104 13.67 -8.14 7.74
C ARG A 104 13.79 -6.63 7.93
N TRP A 105 12.74 -5.90 7.70
CA TRP A 105 12.65 -4.46 7.94
C TRP A 105 11.27 -4.09 8.48
N ASN A 106 11.17 -2.92 9.11
CA ASN A 106 9.92 -2.42 9.67
C ASN A 106 9.05 -1.82 8.56
N ARG A 107 7.94 -2.48 8.26
CA ARG A 107 7.01 -2.08 7.19
C ARG A 107 6.02 -0.99 7.62
N ARG A 108 5.96 -0.65 8.89
CA ARG A 108 4.98 0.32 9.42
C ARG A 108 5.08 1.67 8.72
N GLY A 109 6.29 2.19 8.51
CA GLY A 109 6.53 3.46 7.84
C GLY A 109 6.11 3.50 6.36
N ALA A 110 5.96 2.35 5.72
CA ALA A 110 5.50 2.24 4.35
C ALA A 110 3.99 2.54 4.20
N MET A 111 3.22 2.52 5.28
CA MET A 111 1.77 2.79 5.26
C MET A 111 1.04 1.91 4.21
N VAL A 112 1.35 0.63 4.20
CA VAL A 112 0.90 -0.42 3.26
C VAL A 112 1.28 -0.25 1.79
N THR A 113 2.06 0.76 1.42
CA THR A 113 2.51 0.98 0.02
C THR A 113 3.46 -0.11 -0.48
N ASP A 114 4.11 -0.84 0.42
CA ASP A 114 4.94 -2.01 0.11
C ASP A 114 4.15 -3.16 -0.57
N ARG A 115 2.81 -3.13 -0.52
CA ARG A 115 1.95 -4.04 -1.27
C ARG A 115 1.86 -3.70 -2.75
N TYR A 116 2.08 -2.46 -3.12
CA TYR A 116 1.98 -1.94 -4.49
C TYR A 116 3.34 -1.71 -5.13
N GLN A 117 4.36 -1.33 -4.33
CA GLN A 117 5.73 -1.13 -4.76
C GLN A 117 6.48 -2.46 -4.85
N HIS A 118 7.23 -2.67 -5.93
CA HIS A 118 8.14 -3.80 -6.03
C HIS A 118 9.32 -3.59 -5.10
N VAL A 119 9.55 -4.55 -4.21
CA VAL A 119 10.65 -4.53 -3.24
C VAL A 119 11.41 -5.85 -3.33
N ARG A 120 12.71 -5.79 -3.61
CA ARG A 120 13.58 -6.94 -3.77
C ARG A 120 14.68 -6.92 -2.72
N HIS A 121 14.95 -8.06 -2.13
CA HIS A 121 16.04 -8.23 -1.17
C HIS A 121 17.28 -8.82 -1.82
N HIS A 122 18.45 -8.29 -1.45
CA HIS A 122 19.76 -8.81 -1.76
C HIS A 122 20.56 -9.00 -0.47
N PRO A 123 21.19 -10.17 -0.24
CA PRO A 123 21.88 -10.45 1.01
C PRO A 123 23.18 -9.67 1.18
N SER A 124 23.74 -9.15 0.09
CA SER A 124 24.99 -8.39 0.09
C SER A 124 25.07 -7.39 -1.08
N ILE A 125 25.97 -6.46 -0.99
CA ILE A 125 26.29 -5.52 -2.08
C ILE A 125 26.78 -6.28 -3.32
N ALA A 126 27.58 -7.32 -3.13
CA ALA A 126 28.04 -8.16 -4.25
C ALA A 126 26.86 -8.83 -4.99
N ALA A 127 25.92 -9.40 -4.26
CA ALA A 127 24.72 -9.99 -4.84
C ALA A 127 23.86 -8.95 -5.59
N PHE A 128 23.75 -7.75 -5.06
CA PHE A 128 23.07 -6.64 -5.74
C PHE A 128 23.79 -6.26 -7.04
N GLY A 129 25.12 -6.14 -7.01
CA GLY A 129 25.94 -5.85 -8.21
C GLY A 129 25.76 -6.90 -9.31
N GLU A 130 25.79 -8.20 -8.94
CA GLU A 130 25.53 -9.30 -9.88
C GLU A 130 24.13 -9.20 -10.51
N TRP A 131 23.13 -8.86 -9.70
CA TRP A 131 21.78 -8.65 -10.20
C TRP A 131 21.71 -7.48 -11.18
N CYS A 132 22.38 -6.34 -10.90
CA CYS A 132 22.43 -5.19 -11.79
C CYS A 132 23.05 -5.57 -13.14
N ASP A 133 24.20 -6.27 -13.13
CA ASP A 133 24.88 -6.72 -14.35
C ASP A 133 23.98 -7.64 -15.18
N ALA A 134 23.31 -8.59 -14.54
CA ALA A 134 22.39 -9.51 -15.21
C ALA A 134 21.14 -8.79 -15.76
N SER A 135 20.73 -7.69 -15.17
CA SER A 135 19.54 -6.91 -15.55
C SER A 135 19.85 -5.78 -16.53
N GLY A 136 21.12 -5.55 -16.87
CA GLY A 136 21.53 -4.48 -17.78
C GLY A 136 21.45 -3.06 -17.19
N LEU A 137 21.63 -2.96 -15.89
CA LEU A 137 21.62 -1.69 -15.14
C LEU A 137 23.06 -1.20 -14.88
#